data_efe2fed2cd6fc9780e11b0f034088068
#
_entry.id   efe2fed2cd6fc9780e11b0f034088068
#
_cell.length_a   1.000
_cell.length_b   1.000
_cell.length_c   1.000
_cell.angle_alpha   90.00
_cell.angle_beta   90.00
_cell.angle_gamma   90.00
#
_symmetry.space_group_name_H-M   'P 1'
#
loop_
_entity.id
_entity.type
_entity.pdbx_description
1 polymer ?
#
loop_
_entity_poly.entity_id
_entity_poly.type
_entity_poly.pdbx_seq_one_letter_code
_entity_poly.pdbx_strand_id
1 'polypeptide(L)'
;MNPGEIAVGLDIGTTKIVAMIGRKNEFGKLEIVGIGKARSLGVQRGVVTNIVKTIESIKEAVEEAEAQSGLDVASVVVGIAGQH
;
A
#
# COMPACT_ATOMS: atom_id res chain seq x y z
N MET A 1 4.25 -15.98 8.01
CA MET A 1 5.22 -14.99 7.50
C MET A 1 6.52 -15.12 8.28
N ASN A 2 7.62 -15.33 7.60
CA ASN A 2 8.92 -15.48 8.25
C ASN A 2 9.54 -14.13 8.59
N PRO A 3 10.47 -14.07 9.58
CA PRO A 3 11.18 -12.83 9.86
C PRO A 3 11.86 -12.28 8.61
N GLY A 4 11.78 -10.96 8.43
CA GLY A 4 12.33 -10.31 7.25
C GLY A 4 11.40 -10.26 6.05
N GLU A 5 10.30 -11.01 6.07
CA GLU A 5 9.32 -10.91 4.99
C GLU A 5 8.63 -9.55 4.99
N ILE A 6 8.33 -9.11 3.78
CA ILE A 6 7.71 -7.80 3.55
C ILE A 6 6.28 -8.00 3.09
N ALA A 7 5.39 -7.20 3.63
CA ALA A 7 3.99 -7.18 3.21
C ALA A 7 3.61 -5.74 2.88
N VAL A 8 2.79 -5.59 1.86
CA VAL A 8 2.24 -4.28 1.48
C VAL A 8 0.74 -4.32 1.68
N GLY A 9 0.24 -3.36 2.44
CA GLY A 9 -1.18 -3.15 2.62
C GLY A 9 -1.62 -1.91 1.86
N LEU A 10 -2.79 -1.99 1.25
CA LEU A 10 -3.38 -0.86 0.56
C LEU A 10 -4.74 -0.53 1.18
N ASP A 11 -4.93 0.74 1.48
CA ASP A 11 -6.21 1.28 1.90
C ASP A 11 -6.70 2.18 0.79
N ILE A 12 -7.68 1.70 0.03
CA ILE A 12 -8.21 2.41 -1.14
C ILE A 12 -9.47 3.17 -0.73
N GLY A 13 -9.31 4.46 -0.51
CA GLY A 13 -10.40 5.33 -0.11
C GLY A 13 -10.90 6.19 -1.26
N THR A 14 -11.96 6.93 -1.00
CA THR A 14 -12.57 7.84 -1.98
C THR A 14 -11.70 9.07 -2.21
N THR A 15 -11.04 9.56 -1.17
CA THR A 15 -10.23 10.78 -1.25
C THR A 15 -8.75 10.51 -1.36
N LYS A 16 -8.28 9.43 -0.74
CA LYS A 16 -6.86 9.10 -0.76
C LYS A 16 -6.65 7.59 -0.76
N ILE A 17 -5.50 7.20 -1.26
CA ILE A 17 -5.01 5.83 -1.20
C ILE A 17 -3.76 5.85 -0.32
N VAL A 18 -3.69 4.91 0.61
CA VAL A 18 -2.54 4.78 1.51
C VAL A 18 -1.91 3.41 1.27
N ALA A 19 -0.61 3.41 1.03
CA ALA A 19 0.17 2.19 0.94
C ALA A 19 1.05 2.10 2.18
N MET A 20 1.09 0.94 2.81
CA MET A 20 1.92 0.70 3.99
C MET A 20 2.81 -0.49 3.71
N ILE A 21 4.10 -0.32 3.95
CA ILE A 21 5.05 -1.42 3.85
C ILE A 21 5.41 -1.85 5.26
N GLY A 22 5.16 -3.11 5.56
CA GLY A 22 5.49 -3.70 6.83
C GLY A 22 6.54 -4.78 6.66
N ARG A 23 7.36 -4.95 7.67
CA ARG A 23 8.34 -6.03 7.73
C ARG A 23 8.20 -6.77 9.06
N LYS A 24 8.20 -8.09 9.00
CA LYS A 24 8.12 -8.90 10.20
C LYS A 24 9.49 -8.95 10.89
N ASN A 25 9.52 -8.57 12.16
CA ASN A 25 10.75 -8.61 12.92
C ASN A 25 11.03 -10.02 13.49
N GLU A 26 12.14 -10.17 14.18
CA GLU A 26 12.56 -11.44 14.75
C GLU A 26 11.64 -11.94 15.85
N PHE A 27 10.81 -11.07 16.42
CA PHE A 27 9.82 -11.44 17.43
C PHE A 27 8.46 -11.81 16.83
N GLY A 28 8.37 -11.88 15.51
CA GLY A 28 7.14 -12.20 14.82
C GLY A 28 6.13 -11.07 14.73
N LYS A 29 6.52 -9.86 15.07
CA LYS A 29 5.64 -8.69 14.98
C LYS A 29 5.89 -7.93 13.70
N LEU A 30 4.80 -7.39 13.14
CA LEU A 30 4.88 -6.59 11.93
C LEU A 30 5.22 -5.14 12.29
N GLU A 31 6.28 -4.63 11.69
CA GLU A 31 6.69 -3.24 11.85
C GLU A 31 6.43 -2.48 10.57
N ILE A 32 5.80 -1.32 10.66
CA ILE A 32 5.58 -0.47 9.51
C ILE A 32 6.87 0.30 9.23
N VAL A 33 7.44 0.07 8.06
CA VAL A 33 8.73 0.66 7.67
C VAL A 33 8.60 1.72 6.59
N GLY A 34 7.41 1.86 5.99
CA GLY A 34 7.16 2.90 5.02
C GLY A 34 5.67 3.11 4.82
N ILE A 35 5.28 4.36 4.62
CA ILE A 35 3.90 4.74 4.33
C ILE A 35 3.93 5.72 3.16
N GLY A 36 3.11 5.43 2.15
CA GLY A 36 2.92 6.33 1.03
C GLY A 36 1.46 6.70 0.89
N LYS A 37 1.20 7.90 0.42
CA LYS A 37 -0.15 8.39 0.21
C LYS A 37 -0.26 9.02 -1.16
N ALA A 38 -1.43 8.85 -1.78
CA ALA A 38 -1.73 9.48 -3.05
C ALA A 38 -3.19 9.90 -3.07
N ARG A 39 -3.49 10.89 -3.87
CA ARG A 39 -4.86 11.30 -4.08
C ARG A 39 -5.60 10.20 -4.85
N SER A 40 -6.79 9.84 -4.38
CA SER A 40 -7.61 8.86 -5.06
C SER A 40 -8.34 9.51 -6.23
N LEU A 41 -7.96 9.17 -7.45
CA LEU A 41 -8.50 9.81 -8.65
C LEU A 41 -9.52 8.97 -9.40
N GLY A 42 -9.60 7.69 -9.11
CA GLY A 42 -10.46 6.78 -9.86
C GLY A 42 -11.55 6.11 -9.03
N VAL A 43 -11.76 6.60 -7.81
CA VAL A 43 -12.72 5.99 -6.87
C VAL A 43 -13.76 7.03 -6.47
N GLN A 44 -15.03 6.66 -6.58
CA GLN A 44 -16.14 7.52 -6.14
C GLN A 44 -17.11 6.69 -5.33
N ARG A 45 -17.49 7.18 -4.16
CA ARG A 45 -18.45 6.52 -3.28
C ARG A 45 -18.05 5.07 -2.96
N GLY A 46 -16.74 4.83 -2.81
CA GLY A 46 -16.22 3.50 -2.52
C GLY A 46 -16.19 2.56 -3.71
N VAL A 47 -16.49 3.03 -4.91
CA VAL A 47 -16.51 2.22 -6.12
C VAL A 47 -15.43 2.71 -7.09
N VAL A 48 -14.69 1.77 -7.66
CA VAL A 48 -13.70 2.11 -8.68
C VAL A 48 -14.43 2.47 -9.97
N THR A 49 -14.35 3.73 -10.36
CA THR A 49 -15.01 4.24 -11.57
C THR A 49 -14.03 4.41 -12.72
N ASN A 50 -12.73 4.51 -12.44
CA ASN A 50 -11.70 4.62 -13.47
C ASN A 50 -10.50 3.78 -13.04
N ILE A 51 -10.37 2.62 -13.65
CA ILE A 51 -9.33 1.66 -13.28
C ILE A 51 -7.93 2.22 -13.54
N VAL A 52 -7.72 2.89 -14.67
CA VAL A 52 -6.41 3.44 -15.02
C VAL A 52 -5.94 4.46 -14.00
N LYS A 53 -6.81 5.40 -13.64
CA LYS A 53 -6.48 6.41 -12.65
C LYS A 53 -6.27 5.82 -11.26
N THR A 54 -7.05 4.80 -10.91
CA THR A 54 -6.88 4.11 -9.64
C THR A 54 -5.52 3.43 -9.57
N ILE A 55 -5.12 2.76 -10.65
CA ILE A 55 -3.80 2.12 -10.72
C ILE A 55 -2.69 3.15 -10.59
N GLU A 56 -2.81 4.28 -11.25
CA GLU A 56 -1.81 5.37 -11.14
C GLU A 56 -1.70 5.88 -9.71
N SER A 57 -2.83 6.04 -9.02
CA SER A 57 -2.84 6.48 -7.63
C SER A 57 -2.20 5.44 -6.72
N ILE A 58 -2.52 4.17 -6.91
CA ILE A 58 -1.91 3.08 -6.15
C ILE A 58 -0.40 3.07 -6.35
N LYS A 59 0.03 3.16 -7.60
CA LYS A 59 1.46 3.17 -7.94
C LYS A 59 2.18 4.32 -7.26
N GLU A 60 1.60 5.50 -7.28
CA GLU A 60 2.19 6.67 -6.62
C GLU A 60 2.33 6.47 -5.12
N ALA A 61 1.29 5.94 -4.47
CA ALA A 61 1.33 5.66 -3.04
C ALA A 61 2.39 4.61 -2.70
N VAL A 62 2.48 3.55 -3.50
CA VAL A 62 3.47 2.49 -3.30
C VAL A 62 4.89 3.02 -3.50
N GLU A 63 5.11 3.83 -4.53
CA GLU A 63 6.43 4.40 -4.79
C GLU A 63 6.89 5.28 -3.63
N GLU A 64 6.00 6.06 -3.05
CA GLU A 64 6.34 6.88 -1.89
C GLU A 64 6.68 6.00 -0.67
N ALA A 65 5.90 4.94 -0.44
CA ALA A 65 6.18 4.01 0.64
C ALA A 65 7.53 3.31 0.44
N GLU A 66 7.86 2.91 -0.79
CA GLU A 66 9.16 2.34 -1.12
C GLU A 66 10.29 3.32 -0.84
N ALA A 67 10.12 4.58 -1.21
CA ALA A 67 11.14 5.60 -0.98
C ALA A 67 11.40 5.79 0.52
N GLN A 68 10.37 5.75 1.34
CA GLN A 68 10.52 5.89 2.78
C GLN A 68 11.16 4.67 3.43
N SER A 69 10.80 3.47 2.96
CA SER A 69 11.29 2.23 3.55
C SER A 69 12.67 1.81 3.03
N GLY A 70 13.04 2.28 1.85
CA GLY A 70 14.24 1.81 1.17
C GLY A 70 14.10 0.38 0.62
N LEU A 71 12.87 -0.13 0.52
CA LEU A 71 12.60 -1.49 0.09
C LEU A 71 11.92 -1.51 -1.27
N ASP A 72 12.19 -2.57 -2.04
CA ASP A 72 11.54 -2.82 -3.31
C ASP A 72 10.39 -3.81 -3.07
N VAL A 73 9.18 -3.40 -3.43
CA VAL A 73 7.99 -4.21 -3.18
C VAL A 73 7.65 -5.18 -4.32
N ALA A 74 8.52 -5.32 -5.31
CA ALA A 74 8.25 -6.16 -6.48
C ALA A 74 8.06 -7.64 -6.13
N SER A 75 8.59 -8.09 -4.99
CA SER A 75 8.55 -9.49 -4.57
C SER A 75 7.77 -9.69 -3.27
N VAL A 76 6.77 -8.88 -3.00
CA VAL A 76 6.04 -8.93 -1.73
C VAL A 76 4.65 -9.53 -1.89
N VAL A 77 4.11 -9.98 -0.75
CA VAL A 77 2.72 -10.39 -0.65
C VAL A 77 1.89 -9.14 -0.41
N VAL A 78 0.92 -8.91 -1.26
CA VAL A 78 0.06 -7.73 -1.15
C VAL A 78 -1.25 -8.13 -0.48
N GLY A 79 -1.56 -7.44 0.61
CA GLY A 79 -2.86 -7.53 1.26
C GLY A 79 -3.67 -6.27 0.95
N ILE A 80 -4.93 -6.44 0.66
CA ILE A 80 -5.82 -5.31 0.39
C ILE A 80 -6.83 -5.18 1.52
N ALA A 81 -6.82 -4.00 2.15
CA ALA A 81 -7.82 -3.66 3.14
C ALA A 81 -8.91 -2.85 2.44
N GLY A 82 -10.07 -3.45 2.26
CA GLY A 82 -11.19 -2.76 1.64
C GLY A 82 -11.88 -1.85 2.63
N GLN A 83 -12.24 -0.67 2.19
CA GLN A 83 -13.04 0.28 2.94
C GLN A 83 -14.36 0.50 2.24
N HIS A 84 -15.39 0.56 3.01
CA HIS A 84 -16.75 0.70 2.51
C HIS A 84 -17.55 1.64 3.37
#